data_24650f67d362e45f96d959d4d8b610e9
#
_entry.id   24650f67d362e45f96d959d4d8b610e9
#
_cell.length_a   1.000
_cell.length_b   1.000
_cell.length_c   1.000
_cell.angle_alpha   90.00
_cell.angle_beta   90.00
_cell.angle_gamma   90.00
#
_symmetry.space_group_name_H-M   'P 1'
#
loop_
_entity.id
_entity.type
_entity.pdbx_description
1 polymer ?
#
loop_
_entity_poly.entity_id
_entity_poly.type
_entity_poly.pdbx_seq_one_letter_code
_entity_poly.pdbx_strand_id
1 'polypeptide(L)'
;MIMNVFPKKIMLLGSGELGKEVAIAAKRLGCYVIACDRYNNAPAMQIADQFEVLNMNNDNELKEVIFNCKPDIIIPEIEALAVDVLKEIEKKVRVIPNARATAITMNRDKIRDLASNELNIRTAKFSYAMNQSELDLHAEKIGYPLLIKPVMSS
;
A
#
# COMPACT_ATOMS: atom_id res chain seq x y z
N MET A 1 21.34 -22.28 -11.55
CA MET A 1 20.72 -20.95 -11.43
C MET A 1 19.48 -20.96 -12.31
N ILE A 2 18.29 -21.19 -11.74
CA ILE A 2 17.03 -21.21 -12.52
C ILE A 2 16.76 -19.76 -12.93
N MET A 3 16.93 -19.47 -14.21
CA MET A 3 16.50 -18.17 -14.74
C MET A 3 15.00 -18.03 -14.46
N ASN A 4 14.66 -17.01 -13.71
CA ASN A 4 13.28 -16.64 -13.42
C ASN A 4 12.61 -16.17 -14.71
N VAL A 5 12.04 -17.12 -15.44
CA VAL A 5 11.44 -16.92 -16.77
C VAL A 5 10.13 -16.16 -16.61
N PHE A 6 9.85 -15.20 -17.50
CA PHE A 6 8.50 -14.67 -17.71
C PHE A 6 7.57 -15.77 -18.24
N PRO A 7 6.26 -15.72 -17.94
CA PRO A 7 5.56 -14.63 -17.26
C PRO A 7 5.68 -14.70 -15.73
N LYS A 8 5.80 -13.52 -15.08
CA LYS A 8 5.72 -13.38 -13.63
C LYS A 8 4.28 -13.26 -13.18
N LYS A 9 3.97 -13.87 -12.03
CA LYS A 9 2.68 -13.75 -11.37
C LYS A 9 2.73 -12.60 -10.37
N ILE A 10 2.00 -11.53 -10.66
CA ILE A 10 1.96 -10.31 -9.85
C ILE A 10 0.62 -10.25 -9.12
N MET A 11 0.66 -10.08 -7.80
CA MET A 11 -0.53 -9.85 -6.98
C MET A 11 -0.59 -8.38 -6.57
N LEU A 12 -1.68 -7.71 -6.90
CA LEU A 12 -1.99 -6.34 -6.46
C LEU A 12 -2.84 -6.41 -5.19
N LEU A 13 -2.37 -5.79 -4.12
CA LEU A 13 -3.15 -5.59 -2.90
C LEU A 13 -3.72 -4.17 -2.90
N GLY A 14 -4.89 -4.04 -3.45
CA GLY A 14 -5.59 -2.85 -3.90
C GLY A 14 -5.82 -2.90 -5.39
N SER A 15 -7.06 -2.71 -5.80
CA SER A 15 -7.51 -2.88 -7.19
C SER A 15 -8.31 -1.67 -7.68
N GLY A 16 -8.01 -0.48 -7.13
CA GLY A 16 -8.59 0.79 -7.54
C GLY A 16 -8.10 1.25 -8.92
N GLU A 17 -8.29 2.53 -9.23
CA GLU A 17 -7.92 3.08 -10.55
C GLU A 17 -6.41 3.04 -10.78
N LEU A 18 -5.61 3.35 -9.75
CA LEU A 18 -4.14 3.22 -9.86
C LEU A 18 -3.72 1.75 -10.01
N GLY A 19 -4.34 0.84 -9.24
CA GLY A 19 -4.12 -0.59 -9.41
C GLY A 19 -4.44 -1.07 -10.81
N LYS A 20 -5.48 -0.52 -11.47
CA LYS A 20 -5.82 -0.81 -12.85
C LYS A 20 -4.71 -0.39 -13.82
N GLU A 21 -4.13 0.79 -13.65
CA GLU A 21 -3.01 1.24 -14.49
C GLU A 21 -1.77 0.34 -14.33
N VAL A 22 -1.47 -0.07 -13.09
CA VAL A 22 -0.40 -1.04 -12.80
C VAL A 22 -0.69 -2.39 -13.48
N ALA A 23 -1.94 -2.87 -13.41
CA ALA A 23 -2.35 -4.10 -14.07
C ALA A 23 -2.19 -4.02 -15.60
N ILE A 24 -2.61 -2.91 -16.22
CA ILE A 24 -2.42 -2.67 -17.66
C ILE A 24 -0.93 -2.75 -18.04
N ALA A 25 -0.08 -2.06 -17.29
CA ALA A 25 1.37 -2.07 -17.54
C ALA A 25 1.96 -3.48 -17.39
N ALA A 26 1.57 -4.21 -16.33
CA ALA A 26 2.00 -5.58 -16.10
C ALA A 26 1.55 -6.54 -17.22
N LYS A 27 0.31 -6.41 -17.69
CA LYS A 27 -0.22 -7.19 -18.83
C LYS A 27 0.55 -6.92 -20.12
N ARG A 28 0.91 -5.67 -20.39
CA ARG A 28 1.76 -5.32 -21.56
C ARG A 28 3.15 -5.97 -21.51
N LEU A 29 3.65 -6.25 -20.30
CA LEU A 29 4.91 -6.98 -20.08
C LEU A 29 4.73 -8.52 -20.08
N GLY A 30 3.54 -9.03 -20.35
CA GLY A 30 3.24 -10.45 -20.36
C GLY A 30 3.12 -11.10 -18.99
N CYS A 31 2.92 -10.31 -17.92
CA CYS A 31 2.72 -10.85 -16.57
C CYS A 31 1.31 -11.41 -16.39
N TYR A 32 1.19 -12.40 -15.52
CA TYR A 32 -0.09 -12.87 -14.98
C TYR A 32 -0.46 -11.99 -13.79
N VAL A 33 -1.63 -11.37 -13.81
CA VAL A 33 -2.05 -10.41 -12.79
C VAL A 33 -3.19 -10.97 -11.95
N ILE A 34 -3.02 -10.92 -10.62
CA ILE A 34 -4.04 -11.22 -9.61
C ILE A 34 -4.43 -9.91 -8.95
N ALA A 35 -5.68 -9.49 -9.06
CA ALA A 35 -6.21 -8.27 -8.46
C ALA A 35 -6.96 -8.60 -7.17
N CYS A 36 -6.53 -8.04 -6.04
CA CYS A 36 -7.17 -8.23 -4.73
C CYS A 36 -7.82 -6.93 -4.25
N ASP A 37 -9.05 -7.02 -3.75
CA ASP A 37 -9.73 -5.89 -3.11
C ASP A 37 -10.79 -6.39 -2.12
N ARG A 38 -11.34 -5.46 -1.30
CA ARG A 38 -12.42 -5.76 -0.34
C ARG A 38 -13.80 -5.89 -0.98
N TYR A 39 -13.97 -5.52 -2.24
CA TYR A 39 -15.23 -5.57 -2.97
C TYR A 39 -15.04 -6.13 -4.39
N ASN A 40 -16.08 -6.72 -4.91
CA ASN A 40 -16.08 -7.28 -6.25
C ASN A 40 -16.15 -6.19 -7.34
N ASN A 41 -15.69 -6.51 -8.54
CA ASN A 41 -15.66 -5.61 -9.69
C ASN A 41 -14.84 -4.32 -9.48
N ALA A 42 -13.83 -4.36 -8.63
CA ALA A 42 -12.87 -3.28 -8.51
C ALA A 42 -12.18 -3.02 -9.87
N PRO A 43 -11.76 -1.77 -10.16
CA PRO A 43 -11.26 -1.37 -11.50
C PRO A 43 -10.19 -2.29 -12.09
N ALA A 44 -9.20 -2.72 -11.31
CA ALA A 44 -8.14 -3.62 -11.80
C ALA A 44 -8.64 -5.05 -12.09
N MET A 45 -9.70 -5.51 -11.41
CA MET A 45 -10.27 -6.85 -11.65
C MET A 45 -10.82 -7.02 -13.06
N GLN A 46 -11.20 -5.91 -13.73
CA GLN A 46 -11.74 -5.92 -15.10
C GLN A 46 -10.73 -6.40 -16.15
N ILE A 47 -9.43 -6.33 -15.83
CA ILE A 47 -8.33 -6.64 -16.76
C ILE A 47 -7.33 -7.65 -16.21
N ALA A 48 -7.44 -8.02 -14.95
CA ALA A 48 -6.62 -9.05 -14.32
C ALA A 48 -6.96 -10.46 -14.87
N ASP A 49 -6.02 -11.38 -14.77
CA ASP A 49 -6.24 -12.80 -15.15
C ASP A 49 -7.00 -13.54 -14.06
N GLN A 50 -6.85 -13.10 -12.81
CA GLN A 50 -7.52 -13.64 -11.63
C GLN A 50 -7.83 -12.48 -10.67
N PHE A 51 -8.88 -12.65 -9.88
CA PHE A 51 -9.15 -11.71 -8.79
C PHE A 51 -9.58 -12.44 -7.53
N GLU A 52 -9.34 -11.79 -6.38
CA GLU A 52 -9.74 -12.28 -5.07
C GLU A 52 -10.41 -11.14 -4.29
N VAL A 53 -11.51 -11.47 -3.62
CA VAL A 53 -12.22 -10.52 -2.74
C VAL A 53 -11.99 -10.94 -1.30
N LEU A 54 -11.30 -10.09 -0.53
CA LEU A 54 -10.90 -10.40 0.85
C LEU A 54 -10.73 -9.13 1.69
N ASN A 55 -10.81 -9.31 3.00
CA ASN A 55 -10.41 -8.26 3.92
C ASN A 55 -8.89 -8.30 4.12
N MET A 56 -8.16 -7.44 3.42
CA MET A 56 -6.70 -7.39 3.46
C MET A 56 -6.12 -6.91 4.81
N ASN A 57 -6.95 -6.41 5.74
CA ASN A 57 -6.56 -6.16 7.13
C ASN A 57 -6.66 -7.43 8.00
N ASN A 58 -7.26 -8.51 7.50
CA ASN A 58 -7.34 -9.78 8.20
C ASN A 58 -6.10 -10.62 7.85
N ASP A 59 -5.26 -10.86 8.85
CA ASP A 59 -4.00 -11.59 8.70
C ASP A 59 -4.20 -12.98 8.09
N ASN A 60 -5.22 -13.70 8.52
CA ASN A 60 -5.47 -15.07 8.09
C ASN A 60 -5.96 -15.12 6.64
N GLU A 61 -6.92 -14.27 6.27
CA GLU A 61 -7.43 -14.18 4.91
C GLU A 61 -6.31 -13.80 3.92
N LEU A 62 -5.50 -12.80 4.28
CA LEU A 62 -4.41 -12.36 3.44
C LEU A 62 -3.34 -13.46 3.26
N LYS A 63 -2.95 -14.15 4.34
CA LYS A 63 -2.00 -15.27 4.27
C LYS A 63 -2.54 -16.41 3.42
N GLU A 64 -3.80 -16.79 3.60
CA GLU A 64 -4.45 -17.87 2.85
C GLU A 64 -4.47 -17.57 1.35
N VAL A 65 -4.89 -16.39 0.96
CA VAL A 65 -4.94 -15.98 -0.45
C VAL A 65 -3.55 -15.95 -1.07
N ILE A 66 -2.55 -15.38 -0.38
CA ILE A 66 -1.16 -15.38 -0.87
C ILE A 66 -0.63 -16.82 -1.03
N PHE A 67 -0.90 -17.69 -0.07
CA PHE A 67 -0.48 -19.09 -0.11
C PHE A 67 -1.12 -19.86 -1.27
N ASN A 68 -2.41 -19.65 -1.52
CA ASN A 68 -3.16 -20.32 -2.58
C ASN A 68 -2.77 -19.81 -3.96
N CYS A 69 -2.63 -18.50 -4.11
CA CYS A 69 -2.29 -17.85 -5.39
C CYS A 69 -0.82 -18.00 -5.79
N LYS A 70 0.09 -18.15 -4.84
CA LYS A 70 1.55 -18.29 -5.06
C LYS A 70 2.12 -17.23 -6.01
N PRO A 71 2.01 -15.93 -5.69
CA PRO A 71 2.57 -14.89 -6.53
C PRO A 71 4.10 -14.88 -6.49
N ASP A 72 4.73 -14.43 -7.57
CA ASP A 72 6.17 -14.13 -7.60
C ASP A 72 6.48 -12.77 -6.98
N ILE A 73 5.55 -11.83 -7.16
CA ILE A 73 5.69 -10.44 -6.71
C ILE A 73 4.35 -9.98 -6.11
N ILE A 74 4.43 -9.30 -4.98
CA ILE A 74 3.28 -8.64 -4.35
C ILE A 74 3.48 -7.14 -4.40
N ILE A 75 2.46 -6.41 -4.83
CA ILE A 75 2.46 -4.94 -4.91
C ILE A 75 1.35 -4.41 -3.99
N PRO A 76 1.71 -3.90 -2.79
CA PRO A 76 0.79 -3.15 -1.95
C PRO A 76 0.43 -1.80 -2.64
N GLU A 77 -0.86 -1.52 -2.83
CA GLU A 77 -1.33 -0.30 -3.49
C GLU A 77 -2.19 0.55 -2.55
N ILE A 78 -2.86 -0.08 -1.58
CA ILE A 78 -3.71 0.62 -0.60
C ILE A 78 -3.06 0.65 0.79
N GLU A 79 -3.56 1.53 1.66
CA GLU A 79 -3.09 1.68 3.03
C GLU A 79 -3.73 0.68 4.01
N ALA A 80 -4.90 0.12 3.70
CA ALA A 80 -5.64 -0.81 4.57
C ALA A 80 -5.13 -2.26 4.42
N LEU A 81 -3.93 -2.55 4.94
CA LEU A 81 -3.25 -3.83 4.81
C LEU A 81 -2.69 -4.35 6.14
N ALA A 82 -2.72 -5.66 6.32
CA ALA A 82 -2.05 -6.36 7.41
C ALA A 82 -0.51 -6.35 7.21
N VAL A 83 0.13 -5.26 7.62
CA VAL A 83 1.58 -5.02 7.37
C VAL A 83 2.46 -6.09 7.99
N ASP A 84 2.07 -6.66 9.13
CA ASP A 84 2.87 -7.71 9.76
C ASP A 84 2.89 -9.00 8.94
N VAL A 85 1.82 -9.28 8.22
CA VAL A 85 1.79 -10.35 7.21
C VAL A 85 2.79 -10.06 6.10
N LEU A 86 2.83 -8.82 5.58
CA LEU A 86 3.81 -8.46 4.54
C LEU A 86 5.25 -8.62 5.01
N LYS A 87 5.58 -8.26 6.27
CA LYS A 87 6.91 -8.47 6.85
C LYS A 87 7.30 -9.96 6.95
N GLU A 88 6.34 -10.83 7.19
CA GLU A 88 6.56 -12.27 7.23
C GLU A 88 6.76 -12.82 5.80
N ILE A 89 5.89 -12.42 4.89
CA ILE A 89 5.85 -12.91 3.51
C ILE A 89 7.06 -12.44 2.70
N GLU A 90 7.57 -11.21 2.91
CA GLU A 90 8.70 -10.68 2.14
C GLU A 90 10.00 -11.48 2.29
N LYS A 91 10.06 -12.36 3.30
CA LYS A 91 11.17 -13.32 3.45
C LYS A 91 11.16 -14.44 2.40
N LYS A 92 10.02 -14.64 1.73
CA LYS A 92 9.80 -15.74 0.76
C LYS A 92 9.34 -15.25 -0.60
N VAL A 93 8.58 -14.15 -0.65
CA VAL A 93 8.02 -13.57 -1.86
C VAL A 93 8.45 -12.11 -1.96
N ARG A 94 8.79 -11.65 -3.15
CA ARG A 94 9.20 -10.27 -3.35
C ARG A 94 8.03 -9.31 -3.17
N VAL A 95 8.13 -8.39 -2.20
CA VAL A 95 7.14 -7.33 -1.95
C VAL A 95 7.71 -6.00 -2.41
N ILE A 96 6.98 -5.24 -3.25
CA ILE A 96 7.43 -3.96 -3.83
C ILE A 96 6.29 -2.95 -3.77
N PRO A 97 6.45 -1.82 -3.07
CA PRO A 97 7.56 -1.51 -2.16
C PRO A 97 7.64 -2.51 -1.01
N ASN A 98 8.80 -2.63 -0.36
CA ASN A 98 8.98 -3.59 0.73
C ASN A 98 8.07 -3.28 1.94
N ALA A 99 7.87 -4.26 2.83
CA ALA A 99 6.94 -4.12 3.95
C ALA A 99 7.28 -2.93 4.87
N ARG A 100 8.57 -2.57 5.04
CA ARG A 100 8.98 -1.39 5.81
C ARG A 100 8.53 -0.09 5.13
N ALA A 101 8.78 0.05 3.83
CA ALA A 101 8.37 1.23 3.08
C ALA A 101 6.83 1.37 3.07
N THR A 102 6.13 0.27 2.84
CA THR A 102 4.66 0.22 2.92
C THR A 102 4.17 0.70 4.29
N ALA A 103 4.71 0.16 5.39
CA ALA A 103 4.34 0.56 6.75
C ALA A 103 4.56 2.04 7.07
N ILE A 104 5.62 2.64 6.52
CA ILE A 104 5.93 4.05 6.73
C ILE A 104 4.98 4.93 5.91
N THR A 105 4.77 4.59 4.64
CA THR A 105 3.94 5.42 3.73
C THR A 105 2.45 5.37 4.04
N MET A 106 1.97 4.30 4.68
CA MET A 106 0.59 4.19 5.18
C MET A 106 0.24 5.22 6.25
N ASN A 107 1.23 5.72 7.00
CA ASN A 107 1.05 6.63 8.13
C ASN A 107 1.65 7.99 7.80
N ARG A 108 0.83 9.03 7.76
CA ARG A 108 1.28 10.40 7.44
C ARG A 108 2.23 10.99 8.47
N ASP A 109 2.10 10.60 9.74
CA ASP A 109 3.04 10.96 10.80
C ASP A 109 4.41 10.33 10.57
N LYS A 110 4.46 9.01 10.37
CA LYS A 110 5.71 8.28 10.17
C LYS A 110 6.51 8.77 8.97
N ILE A 111 5.84 9.00 7.83
CA ILE A 111 6.54 9.49 6.64
C ILE A 111 7.03 10.94 6.82
N ARG A 112 6.27 11.77 7.55
CA ARG A 112 6.67 13.15 7.86
C ARG A 112 7.87 13.19 8.81
N ASP A 113 7.82 12.39 9.86
CA ASP A 113 8.90 12.30 10.84
C ASP A 113 10.18 11.74 10.21
N LEU A 114 10.06 10.68 9.40
CA LEU A 114 11.20 10.16 8.65
C LEU A 114 11.82 11.24 7.75
N ALA A 115 11.01 11.92 6.95
CA ALA A 115 11.49 12.93 6.02
C ALA A 115 12.14 14.13 6.73
N SER A 116 11.46 14.67 7.76
CA SER A 116 11.90 15.88 8.44
C SER A 116 13.01 15.61 9.47
N ASN A 117 12.81 14.61 10.34
CA ASN A 117 13.63 14.45 11.54
C ASN A 117 14.83 13.51 11.31
N GLU A 118 14.70 12.52 10.44
CA GLU A 118 15.77 11.55 10.18
C GLU A 118 16.57 11.89 8.92
N LEU A 119 15.88 12.24 7.83
CA LEU A 119 16.50 12.44 6.52
C LEU A 119 16.78 13.91 6.20
N ASN A 120 16.34 14.86 7.05
CA ASN A 120 16.45 16.30 6.80
C ASN A 120 15.95 16.75 5.42
N ILE A 121 14.93 16.08 4.90
CA ILE A 121 14.28 16.45 3.64
C ILE A 121 13.30 17.60 3.90
N ARG A 122 13.36 18.62 3.09
CA ARG A 122 12.45 19.77 3.19
C ARG A 122 11.00 19.32 3.01
N THR A 123 10.16 19.56 4.03
CA THR A 123 8.72 19.33 4.02
C THR A 123 7.96 20.62 4.26
N ALA A 124 6.64 20.60 4.00
CA ALA A 124 5.76 21.65 4.52
C ALA A 124 5.78 21.63 6.07
N LYS A 125 5.52 22.75 6.71
CA LYS A 125 5.31 22.80 8.17
C LYS A 125 4.15 21.86 8.53
N PHE A 126 4.31 21.11 9.60
CA PHE A 126 3.28 20.17 10.08
C PHE A 126 3.27 20.11 11.61
N SER A 127 2.17 19.67 12.16
CA SER A 127 2.00 19.34 13.58
C SER A 127 0.93 18.28 13.71
N TYR A 128 0.93 17.57 14.84
CA TYR A 128 -0.06 16.55 15.17
C TYR A 128 -0.97 17.07 16.27
N ALA A 129 -2.25 16.74 16.22
CA ALA A 129 -3.24 17.10 17.21
C ALA A 129 -4.13 15.92 17.54
N MET A 130 -4.38 15.67 18.82
CA MET A 130 -5.24 14.59 19.30
C MET A 130 -6.65 15.07 19.68
N ASN A 131 -6.82 16.40 19.77
CA ASN A 131 -8.08 17.05 20.15
C ASN A 131 -8.19 18.44 19.52
N GLN A 132 -9.38 19.05 19.64
CA GLN A 132 -9.64 20.36 19.05
C GLN A 132 -8.74 21.47 19.60
N SER A 133 -8.49 21.50 20.90
CA SER A 133 -7.66 22.54 21.51
C SER A 133 -6.21 22.52 21.00
N GLU A 134 -5.65 21.34 20.82
CA GLU A 134 -4.33 21.17 20.22
C GLU A 134 -4.33 21.58 18.75
N LEU A 135 -5.40 21.22 18.02
CA LEU A 135 -5.56 21.57 16.61
C LEU A 135 -5.56 23.10 16.43
N ASP A 136 -6.33 23.82 17.24
CA ASP A 136 -6.44 25.28 17.18
C ASP A 136 -5.09 25.94 17.50
N LEU A 137 -4.41 25.48 18.56
CA LEU A 137 -3.09 25.95 18.93
C LEU A 137 -2.04 25.74 17.82
N HIS A 138 -2.05 24.58 17.19
CA HIS A 138 -1.12 24.25 16.11
C HIS A 138 -1.47 24.98 14.80
N ALA A 139 -2.75 25.20 14.53
CA ALA A 139 -3.21 25.98 13.38
C ALA A 139 -2.70 27.44 13.46
N GLU A 140 -2.80 28.06 14.61
CA GLU A 140 -2.27 29.41 14.82
C GLU A 140 -0.72 29.46 14.63
N LYS A 141 0.01 28.47 15.10
CA LYS A 141 1.48 28.40 14.95
C LYS A 141 1.93 28.17 13.51
N ILE A 142 1.20 27.34 12.75
CA ILE A 142 1.54 27.03 11.35
C ILE A 142 1.15 28.21 10.45
N GLY A 143 -0.01 28.83 10.70
CA GLY A 143 -0.61 29.88 9.90
C GLY A 143 -1.56 29.35 8.82
N TYR A 144 -2.40 30.22 8.31
CA TYR A 144 -3.39 29.92 7.28
C TYR A 144 -2.94 30.34 5.89
N PRO A 145 -3.35 29.65 4.80
CA PRO A 145 -4.20 28.46 4.78
C PRO A 145 -3.45 27.19 5.19
N LEU A 146 -4.17 26.21 5.79
CA LEU A 146 -3.60 24.91 6.16
C LEU A 146 -4.56 23.76 5.77
N LEU A 147 -4.02 22.53 5.72
CA LEU A 147 -4.78 21.32 5.47
C LEU A 147 -4.78 20.44 6.72
N ILE A 148 -5.96 19.99 7.12
CA ILE A 148 -6.15 18.99 8.17
C ILE A 148 -6.38 17.64 7.49
N LYS A 149 -5.62 16.63 7.92
CA LYS A 149 -5.73 15.27 7.37
C LYS A 149 -5.68 14.25 8.50
N PRO A 150 -6.46 13.15 8.46
CA PRO A 150 -6.25 12.04 9.37
C PRO A 150 -4.84 11.46 9.17
N VAL A 151 -4.27 10.91 10.24
CA VAL A 151 -2.93 10.27 10.19
C VAL A 151 -2.93 9.11 9.20
N MET A 152 -3.98 8.30 9.24
CA MET A 152 -4.21 7.22 8.30
C MET A 152 -5.58 7.39 7.64
N SER A 153 -5.64 7.22 6.31
CA SER A 153 -6.91 7.19 5.56
C SER A 153 -6.76 6.21 4.41
N SER A 154 -7.74 5.42 4.22
CA SER A 154 -7.94 4.57 3.05
C SER A 154 -9.03 5.18 2.15
#